data_dad7f9517094696068a5eb6f33066d0d
#
_entry.id   dad7f9517094696068a5eb6f33066d0d
#
_cell.length_a   1.000
_cell.length_b   1.000
_cell.length_c   1.000
_cell.angle_alpha   90.00
_cell.angle_beta   90.00
_cell.angle_gamma   90.00
#
_symmetry.space_group_name_H-M   'P 1'
#
loop_
_entity.id
_entity.type
_entity.pdbx_description
1 polymer ?
#
loop_
_entity_poly.entity_id
_entity_poly.type
_entity_poly.pdbx_seq_one_letter_code
_entity_poly.pdbx_strand_id
1 'polypeptide(L)'
;MKEKSMDKIVNLCKSRGYIYPGSEIYGGLANSWDYGPLGVEFKNNVKKAWMKKFIQENKYNVGLDAAILMNPETWVASGHVGGFSDPLIDCKSCKTRHRADKLIEDWLKENNKEEVVDGWSDEKMVDFIHENGIKCPDCGASNFTSIRKFNLMFKTFQGVTEDTKSELYLRPETAQGIFVNFKNVLRTTRRKLPMGIGQVGKSFRNEITPGNFLFRIREFEQMELEFFCKPGTDMEWFKYWRAFCKDWLLRLGMNEESLRLRDHSPEELCFYSKGTTDIEFKFPFGWGELWGIADRTDYDLKQHMEHSKEDFTYLDQETGEKFIPYCVEPSLGCDRVALAFLCNAYDEEEIAEGDTRTVLHLHPELAPYKVAVLPLSKKLSPKAEEIYTNLSKKYMCEYDEAGSIGKRYRREDEIGTPYCITIDFETENDNSVTIRDRDTMEQVRVKIDDLEKWIDEKIAF
;
A
#
# COMPACT_ATOMS: atom_id res chain seq x y z
N MET A 1 -3.40 18.38 -19.17
CA MET A 1 -3.98 17.18 -18.54
C MET A 1 -5.34 17.59 -17.98
N LYS A 2 -6.41 16.84 -18.30
CA LYS A 2 -7.70 17.03 -17.62
C LYS A 2 -7.51 16.70 -16.14
N GLU A 3 -8.17 17.44 -15.26
CA GLU A 3 -8.06 17.24 -13.80
C GLU A 3 -8.58 15.85 -13.43
N LYS A 4 -7.70 15.01 -12.88
CA LYS A 4 -8.06 13.66 -12.40
C LYS A 4 -8.92 13.81 -11.14
N SER A 5 -10.13 13.27 -11.14
CA SER A 5 -10.99 13.26 -9.95
C SER A 5 -11.04 11.88 -9.33
N MET A 6 -11.13 11.82 -7.99
CA MET A 6 -11.31 10.55 -7.28
C MET A 6 -12.55 9.80 -7.73
N ASP A 7 -13.65 10.51 -8.00
CA ASP A 7 -14.91 9.89 -8.43
C ASP A 7 -14.77 9.10 -9.73
N LYS A 8 -14.02 9.63 -10.70
CA LYS A 8 -13.76 8.91 -11.97
C LYS A 8 -12.98 7.63 -11.75
N ILE A 9 -11.93 7.70 -10.91
CA ILE A 9 -11.07 6.55 -10.59
C ILE A 9 -11.88 5.50 -9.83
N VAL A 10 -12.64 5.90 -8.81
CA VAL A 10 -13.51 5.01 -8.03
C VAL A 10 -14.57 4.34 -8.92
N ASN A 11 -15.20 5.11 -9.82
CA ASN A 11 -16.19 4.59 -10.75
C ASN A 11 -15.59 3.56 -11.73
N LEU A 12 -14.39 3.84 -12.26
CA LEU A 12 -13.65 2.88 -13.09
C LEU A 12 -13.37 1.60 -12.30
N CYS A 13 -12.82 1.71 -11.10
CA CYS A 13 -12.49 0.56 -10.25
C CYS A 13 -13.71 -0.31 -9.98
N LYS A 14 -14.85 0.29 -9.64
CA LYS A 14 -16.11 -0.43 -9.39
C LYS A 14 -16.67 -1.09 -10.65
N SER A 15 -16.73 -0.34 -11.75
CA SER A 15 -17.34 -0.82 -12.99
C SER A 15 -16.52 -1.89 -13.70
N ARG A 16 -15.19 -1.91 -13.49
CA ARG A 16 -14.27 -2.85 -14.15
C ARG A 16 -13.79 -3.99 -13.26
N GLY A 17 -14.30 -4.10 -12.03
CA GLY A 17 -13.99 -5.24 -11.18
C GLY A 17 -12.62 -5.18 -10.51
N TYR A 18 -12.10 -3.99 -10.27
CA TYR A 18 -10.96 -3.79 -9.40
C TYR A 18 -11.36 -3.82 -7.93
N ILE A 19 -12.37 -3.06 -7.55
CA ILE A 19 -12.79 -2.88 -6.16
C ILE A 19 -14.30 -2.85 -6.09
N TYR A 20 -14.87 -3.54 -5.10
CA TYR A 20 -16.29 -3.51 -4.76
C TYR A 20 -16.49 -3.01 -3.32
N PRO A 21 -17.63 -2.38 -3.00
CA PRO A 21 -18.01 -2.16 -1.61
C PRO A 21 -18.14 -3.50 -0.87
N GLY A 22 -17.49 -3.60 0.29
CA GLY A 22 -17.55 -4.85 1.08
C GLY A 22 -18.98 -5.13 1.57
N SER A 23 -19.47 -6.34 1.34
CA SER A 23 -20.84 -6.77 1.72
C SER A 23 -21.95 -5.91 1.12
N GLU A 24 -21.81 -5.45 -0.12
CA GLU A 24 -22.70 -4.50 -0.80
C GLU A 24 -24.17 -4.93 -0.78
N ILE A 25 -24.46 -6.22 -0.91
CA ILE A 25 -25.84 -6.77 -0.91
C ILE A 25 -26.60 -6.52 0.41
N TYR A 26 -25.88 -6.22 1.50
CA TYR A 26 -26.45 -5.87 2.81
C TYR A 26 -26.34 -4.36 3.12
N GLY A 27 -26.10 -3.53 2.10
CA GLY A 27 -25.90 -2.09 2.26
C GLY A 27 -24.46 -1.68 2.54
N GLY A 28 -23.54 -2.63 2.51
CA GLY A 28 -22.12 -2.40 2.72
C GLY A 28 -21.73 -2.19 4.19
N LEU A 29 -20.40 -2.17 4.42
CA LEU A 29 -19.81 -1.72 5.65
C LEU A 29 -18.91 -0.53 5.33
N ALA A 30 -19.11 0.60 6.02
CA ALA A 30 -18.40 1.84 5.72
C ALA A 30 -16.88 1.66 5.67
N ASN A 31 -16.27 2.06 4.54
CA ASN A 31 -14.84 1.93 4.26
C ASN A 31 -14.27 0.52 4.43
N SER A 32 -15.07 -0.48 4.07
CA SER A 32 -14.68 -1.86 3.85
C SER A 32 -14.81 -2.15 2.35
N TRP A 33 -13.76 -2.72 1.76
CA TRP A 33 -13.64 -2.90 0.32
C TRP A 33 -13.20 -4.32 0.00
N ASP A 34 -13.80 -4.90 -1.02
CA ASP A 34 -13.41 -6.18 -1.59
C ASP A 34 -12.61 -5.94 -2.88
N TYR A 35 -11.52 -6.66 -3.06
CA TYR A 35 -10.80 -6.66 -4.33
C TYR A 35 -11.46 -7.65 -5.29
N GLY A 36 -11.95 -7.13 -6.41
CA GLY A 36 -12.54 -7.93 -7.47
C GLY A 36 -11.50 -8.71 -8.29
N PRO A 37 -11.91 -9.39 -9.38
CA PRO A 37 -10.99 -10.23 -10.18
C PRO A 37 -9.75 -9.50 -10.70
N LEU A 38 -9.89 -8.27 -11.20
CA LEU A 38 -8.75 -7.46 -11.63
C LEU A 38 -7.97 -6.90 -10.45
N GLY A 39 -8.68 -6.51 -9.39
CA GLY A 39 -8.08 -5.93 -8.20
C GLY A 39 -7.17 -6.89 -7.44
N VAL A 40 -7.56 -8.15 -7.29
CA VAL A 40 -6.76 -9.16 -6.60
C VAL A 40 -5.46 -9.46 -7.35
N GLU A 41 -5.52 -9.56 -8.68
CA GLU A 41 -4.31 -9.76 -9.51
C GLU A 41 -3.40 -8.54 -9.47
N PHE A 42 -3.96 -7.34 -9.61
CA PHE A 42 -3.22 -6.09 -9.49
C PHE A 42 -2.50 -5.98 -8.13
N LYS A 43 -3.22 -6.17 -7.03
CA LYS A 43 -2.66 -6.12 -5.67
C LYS A 43 -1.59 -7.19 -5.45
N ASN A 44 -1.81 -8.40 -5.95
CA ASN A 44 -0.82 -9.47 -5.90
C ASN A 44 0.45 -9.11 -6.68
N ASN A 45 0.33 -8.46 -7.84
CA ASN A 45 1.47 -8.00 -8.61
C ASN A 45 2.27 -6.91 -7.88
N VAL A 46 1.59 -5.97 -7.20
CA VAL A 46 2.24 -4.98 -6.32
C VAL A 46 3.05 -5.68 -5.22
N LYS A 47 2.44 -6.66 -4.52
CA LYS A 47 3.13 -7.44 -3.48
C LYS A 47 4.30 -8.26 -4.04
N LYS A 48 4.14 -8.89 -5.20
CA LYS A 48 5.21 -9.65 -5.87
C LYS A 48 6.38 -8.75 -6.26
N ALA A 49 6.11 -7.55 -6.80
CA ALA A 49 7.14 -6.58 -7.16
C ALA A 49 7.93 -6.13 -5.91
N TRP A 50 7.25 -5.92 -4.78
CA TRP A 50 7.91 -5.62 -3.52
C TRP A 50 8.75 -6.80 -3.02
N MET A 51 8.17 -8.00 -2.92
CA MET A 51 8.88 -9.21 -2.49
C MET A 51 10.10 -9.51 -3.36
N LYS A 52 10.00 -9.29 -4.67
CA LYS A 52 11.13 -9.46 -5.60
C LYS A 52 12.29 -8.55 -5.24
N LYS A 53 12.06 -7.24 -5.12
CA LYS A 53 13.13 -6.26 -4.91
C LYS A 53 13.64 -6.20 -3.47
N PHE A 54 12.73 -6.27 -2.49
CA PHE A 54 13.10 -6.13 -1.09
C PHE A 54 13.62 -7.43 -0.47
N ILE A 55 13.17 -8.58 -0.95
CA ILE A 55 13.54 -9.88 -0.37
C ILE A 55 14.38 -10.72 -1.34
N GLN A 56 13.85 -11.05 -2.51
CA GLN A 56 14.48 -12.02 -3.41
C GLN A 56 15.82 -11.51 -3.98
N GLU A 57 15.86 -10.29 -4.48
CA GLU A 57 17.04 -9.67 -5.09
C GLU A 57 17.97 -8.98 -4.07
N ASN A 58 17.63 -9.02 -2.78
CA ASN A 58 18.42 -8.39 -1.72
C ASN A 58 19.13 -9.42 -0.83
N LYS A 59 20.45 -9.45 -0.87
CA LYS A 59 21.26 -10.43 -0.12
C LYS A 59 21.17 -10.33 1.40
N TYR A 60 20.71 -9.19 1.93
CA TYR A 60 20.62 -8.96 3.36
C TYR A 60 19.29 -9.44 3.94
N ASN A 61 18.25 -9.51 3.13
CA ASN A 61 16.87 -9.64 3.60
C ASN A 61 16.34 -11.07 3.53
N VAL A 62 15.39 -11.37 4.40
CA VAL A 62 14.60 -12.61 4.42
C VAL A 62 13.14 -12.28 4.64
N GLY A 63 12.25 -13.19 4.25
CA GLY A 63 10.81 -13.06 4.49
C GLY A 63 10.37 -13.71 5.81
N LEU A 64 9.29 -13.19 6.36
CA LEU A 64 8.58 -13.73 7.52
C LEU A 64 7.07 -13.61 7.28
N ASP A 65 6.30 -14.53 7.81
CA ASP A 65 4.85 -14.42 7.93
C ASP A 65 4.43 -14.75 9.38
N ALA A 66 4.35 -13.72 10.22
CA ALA A 66 3.94 -13.84 11.60
C ALA A 66 2.40 -13.90 11.72
N ALA A 67 1.90 -14.58 12.74
CA ALA A 67 0.48 -14.67 13.01
C ALA A 67 -0.16 -13.31 13.29
N ILE A 68 -1.42 -13.13 12.88
CA ILE A 68 -2.22 -11.94 13.19
C ILE A 68 -2.54 -11.89 14.69
N LEU A 69 -2.95 -13.03 15.24
CA LEU A 69 -3.23 -13.18 16.67
C LEU A 69 -1.94 -13.48 17.41
N MET A 70 -1.55 -12.60 18.29
CA MET A 70 -0.31 -12.65 19.06
C MET A 70 -0.60 -12.57 20.54
N ASN A 71 0.38 -12.96 21.37
CA ASN A 71 0.26 -12.77 22.81
C ASN A 71 0.02 -11.28 23.12
N PRO A 72 -1.00 -10.93 23.92
CA PRO A 72 -1.32 -9.54 24.26
C PRO A 72 -0.14 -8.76 24.85
N GLU A 73 0.78 -9.42 25.55
CA GLU A 73 1.99 -8.80 26.11
C GLU A 73 2.89 -8.17 25.04
N THR A 74 2.81 -8.64 23.78
CA THR A 74 3.49 -8.02 22.66
C THR A 74 3.04 -6.57 22.49
N TRP A 75 1.75 -6.30 22.64
CA TRP A 75 1.15 -4.97 22.47
C TRP A 75 1.31 -4.10 23.71
N VAL A 76 1.47 -4.72 24.88
CA VAL A 76 1.86 -4.01 26.12
C VAL A 76 3.31 -3.54 25.99
N ALA A 77 4.22 -4.45 25.62
CA ALA A 77 5.64 -4.15 25.45
C ALA A 77 5.90 -3.05 24.41
N SER A 78 5.23 -3.12 23.27
CA SER A 78 5.36 -2.13 22.20
C SER A 78 4.65 -0.79 22.47
N GLY A 79 3.89 -0.69 23.57
CA GLY A 79 3.16 0.53 23.96
C GLY A 79 1.81 0.73 23.28
N HIS A 80 1.38 -0.15 22.38
CA HIS A 80 0.12 0.03 21.64
C HIS A 80 -1.12 -0.01 22.55
N VAL A 81 -1.13 -0.85 23.59
CA VAL A 81 -2.27 -0.89 24.53
C VAL A 81 -2.46 0.44 25.23
N GLY A 82 -1.38 1.11 25.61
CA GLY A 82 -1.42 2.35 26.39
C GLY A 82 -1.46 3.62 25.55
N GLY A 83 -0.87 3.66 24.37
CA GLY A 83 -0.58 4.88 23.62
C GLY A 83 -1.15 4.97 22.19
N PHE A 84 -1.60 3.87 21.61
CA PHE A 84 -2.11 3.87 20.24
C PHE A 84 -3.57 4.36 20.18
N SER A 85 -3.75 5.67 20.28
CA SER A 85 -5.08 6.27 20.42
C SER A 85 -5.21 7.59 19.70
N ASP A 86 -6.42 7.86 19.14
CA ASP A 86 -6.79 9.14 18.58
C ASP A 86 -7.46 10.05 19.63
N PRO A 87 -7.20 11.38 19.57
CA PRO A 87 -7.91 12.35 20.41
C PRO A 87 -9.31 12.62 19.83
N LEU A 88 -10.36 12.08 20.47
CA LEU A 88 -11.74 12.24 20.04
C LEU A 88 -12.46 13.35 20.76
N ILE A 89 -13.21 14.13 20.01
CA ILE A 89 -14.09 15.20 20.49
C ILE A 89 -15.48 15.05 19.86
N ASP A 90 -16.53 15.13 20.65
CA ASP A 90 -17.91 15.03 20.16
C ASP A 90 -18.55 16.41 20.07
N CYS A 91 -19.22 16.70 18.96
CA CYS A 91 -20.09 17.88 18.88
C CYS A 91 -21.33 17.68 19.75
N LYS A 92 -21.56 18.56 20.75
CA LYS A 92 -22.72 18.43 21.65
C LYS A 92 -24.05 18.67 20.94
N SER A 93 -24.05 19.38 19.81
CA SER A 93 -25.25 19.74 19.07
C SER A 93 -25.75 18.61 18.17
N CYS A 94 -24.93 18.10 17.25
CA CYS A 94 -25.32 17.03 16.31
C CYS A 94 -24.89 15.64 16.74
N LYS A 95 -24.12 15.52 17.82
CA LYS A 95 -23.57 14.26 18.35
C LYS A 95 -22.54 13.57 17.45
N THR A 96 -22.12 14.23 16.37
CA THR A 96 -21.08 13.68 15.50
C THR A 96 -19.73 13.71 16.19
N ARG A 97 -18.96 12.68 15.98
CA ARG A 97 -17.62 12.50 16.53
C ARG A 97 -16.56 12.90 15.52
N HIS A 98 -15.55 13.63 16.00
CA HIS A 98 -14.43 14.10 15.21
C HIS A 98 -13.11 13.79 15.90
N ARG A 99 -12.04 13.77 15.12
CA ARG A 99 -10.67 13.83 15.64
C ARG A 99 -10.33 15.29 15.90
N ALA A 100 -9.92 15.61 17.11
CA ALA A 100 -9.61 16.98 17.50
C ALA A 100 -8.41 17.55 16.73
N ASP A 101 -7.37 16.71 16.55
CA ASP A 101 -6.19 17.04 15.75
C ASP A 101 -6.56 17.39 14.30
N LYS A 102 -7.43 16.60 13.66
CA LYS A 102 -7.88 16.87 12.28
C LYS A 102 -8.71 18.13 12.14
N LEU A 103 -9.59 18.41 13.10
CA LEU A 103 -10.33 19.68 13.11
C LEU A 103 -9.39 20.89 13.14
N ILE A 104 -8.29 20.78 13.91
CA ILE A 104 -7.29 21.84 14.02
C ILE A 104 -6.47 21.93 12.71
N GLU A 105 -5.99 20.81 12.17
CA GLU A 105 -5.24 20.79 10.91
C GLU A 105 -6.03 21.39 9.76
N ASP A 106 -7.31 21.03 9.62
CA ASP A 106 -8.19 21.55 8.57
C ASP A 106 -8.38 23.06 8.74
N TRP A 107 -8.60 23.53 9.98
CA TRP A 107 -8.70 24.95 10.26
C TRP A 107 -7.39 25.70 9.96
N LEU A 108 -6.23 25.15 10.34
CA LEU A 108 -4.91 25.73 10.04
C LEU A 108 -4.72 25.87 8.53
N LYS A 109 -5.06 24.84 7.78
CA LYS A 109 -4.97 24.83 6.32
C LYS A 109 -5.88 25.89 5.68
N GLU A 110 -7.12 26.00 6.13
CA GLU A 110 -8.07 27.01 5.64
C GLU A 110 -7.60 28.45 5.94
N ASN A 111 -6.88 28.64 7.04
CA ASN A 111 -6.35 29.93 7.44
C ASN A 111 -4.91 30.21 7.03
N ASN A 112 -4.32 29.35 6.14
CA ASN A 112 -2.93 29.44 5.66
C ASN A 112 -1.90 29.58 6.80
N LYS A 113 -2.11 28.80 7.88
CA LYS A 113 -1.18 28.70 9.01
C LYS A 113 -0.41 27.39 8.93
N GLU A 114 0.89 27.47 9.15
CA GLU A 114 1.77 26.32 9.18
C GLU A 114 2.14 26.00 10.63
N GLU A 115 1.31 25.21 11.30
CA GLU A 115 1.60 24.67 12.63
C GLU A 115 1.44 23.14 12.60
N VAL A 116 2.32 22.44 13.33
CA VAL A 116 2.26 20.99 13.50
C VAL A 116 1.46 20.68 14.74
N VAL A 117 0.39 19.90 14.58
CA VAL A 117 -0.53 19.53 15.67
C VAL A 117 -0.08 18.26 16.40
N ASP A 118 0.73 17.45 15.73
CA ASP A 118 1.27 16.22 16.32
C ASP A 118 2.06 16.53 17.61
N GLY A 119 1.81 15.74 18.64
CA GLY A 119 2.44 15.92 19.95
C GLY A 119 1.77 16.98 20.85
N TRP A 120 0.70 17.65 20.43
CA TRP A 120 -0.02 18.55 21.31
C TRP A 120 -0.74 17.79 22.43
N SER A 121 -0.79 18.39 23.62
CA SER A 121 -1.61 17.86 24.70
C SER A 121 -3.10 18.03 24.42
N ASP A 122 -3.92 17.17 25.05
CA ASP A 122 -5.38 17.22 24.91
C ASP A 122 -5.92 18.61 25.33
N GLU A 123 -5.35 19.21 26.38
CA GLU A 123 -5.71 20.56 26.86
C GLU A 123 -5.39 21.62 25.80
N LYS A 124 -4.19 21.57 25.22
CA LYS A 124 -3.79 22.53 24.18
C LYS A 124 -4.71 22.48 22.98
N MET A 125 -5.08 21.24 22.55
CA MET A 125 -6.01 21.05 21.43
C MET A 125 -7.40 21.63 21.74
N VAL A 126 -7.94 21.39 22.94
CA VAL A 126 -9.24 21.93 23.37
C VAL A 126 -9.20 23.44 23.40
N ASP A 127 -8.19 24.03 24.01
CA ASP A 127 -8.02 25.49 24.13
C ASP A 127 -7.93 26.10 22.71
N PHE A 128 -7.14 25.56 21.83
CA PHE A 128 -7.01 26.02 20.45
C PHE A 128 -8.34 26.00 19.69
N ILE A 129 -9.14 24.93 19.83
CA ILE A 129 -10.46 24.78 19.20
C ILE A 129 -11.40 25.91 19.72
N HIS A 130 -11.37 26.17 21.02
CA HIS A 130 -12.19 27.20 21.62
C HIS A 130 -11.74 28.63 21.26
N GLU A 131 -10.46 28.93 21.37
CA GLU A 131 -9.91 30.26 21.09
C GLU A 131 -10.09 30.70 19.64
N ASN A 132 -9.97 29.75 18.70
CA ASN A 132 -10.14 30.01 17.27
C ASN A 132 -11.58 29.81 16.78
N GLY A 133 -12.51 29.48 17.66
CA GLY A 133 -13.93 29.30 17.33
C GLY A 133 -14.18 28.25 16.26
N ILE A 134 -13.39 27.14 16.27
CA ILE A 134 -13.51 26.08 15.29
C ILE A 134 -14.91 25.48 15.37
N LYS A 135 -15.54 25.31 14.20
CA LYS A 135 -16.91 24.83 14.08
C LYS A 135 -16.96 23.37 13.68
N CYS A 136 -18.00 22.69 14.12
CA CYS A 136 -18.32 21.34 13.64
C CYS A 136 -18.58 21.38 12.13
N PRO A 137 -17.88 20.60 11.32
CA PRO A 137 -18.09 20.60 9.86
C PRO A 137 -19.48 20.13 9.45
N ASP A 138 -20.17 19.32 10.30
CA ASP A 138 -21.47 18.78 9.95
C ASP A 138 -22.64 19.73 10.26
N CYS A 139 -22.56 20.53 11.36
CA CYS A 139 -23.67 21.33 11.78
C CYS A 139 -23.34 22.82 12.07
N GLY A 140 -22.08 23.19 11.94
CA GLY A 140 -21.63 24.57 12.15
C GLY A 140 -21.59 25.05 13.62
N ALA A 141 -21.94 24.22 14.61
CA ALA A 141 -21.89 24.59 16.03
C ALA A 141 -20.44 24.52 16.54
N SER A 142 -20.10 25.39 17.52
CA SER A 142 -18.78 25.42 18.17
C SER A 142 -18.78 24.82 19.58
N ASN A 143 -19.75 23.96 19.89
CA ASN A 143 -19.94 23.38 21.22
C ASN A 143 -19.47 21.91 21.23
N PHE A 144 -18.28 21.70 21.76
CA PHE A 144 -17.66 20.36 21.83
C PHE A 144 -17.54 19.83 23.27
N THR A 145 -17.34 18.53 23.41
CA THR A 145 -16.98 17.86 24.68
C THR A 145 -15.48 18.06 24.98
N SER A 146 -15.04 17.58 26.13
CA SER A 146 -13.60 17.31 26.34
C SER A 146 -13.11 16.20 25.40
N ILE A 147 -11.79 16.17 25.15
CA ILE A 147 -11.15 15.10 24.39
C ILE A 147 -11.18 13.80 25.21
N ARG A 148 -11.42 12.69 24.48
CA ARG A 148 -11.32 11.33 25.02
C ARG A 148 -10.39 10.52 24.09
N LYS A 149 -9.43 9.84 24.66
CA LYS A 149 -8.55 8.93 23.90
C LYS A 149 -9.28 7.66 23.51
N PHE A 150 -9.21 7.32 22.26
CA PHE A 150 -9.80 6.11 21.71
C PHE A 150 -8.70 5.20 21.16
N ASN A 151 -8.49 4.04 21.76
CA ASN A 151 -7.50 3.07 21.28
C ASN A 151 -7.95 2.47 19.94
N LEU A 152 -7.07 2.50 18.96
CA LEU A 152 -7.35 2.07 17.58
C LEU A 152 -7.24 0.56 17.36
N MET A 153 -6.83 -0.22 18.37
CA MET A 153 -6.80 -1.68 18.22
C MET A 153 -8.19 -2.29 18.29
N PHE A 154 -8.48 -3.18 17.34
CA PHE A 154 -9.64 -4.06 17.45
C PHE A 154 -9.39 -5.11 18.52
N LYS A 155 -10.36 -5.27 19.43
CA LYS A 155 -10.38 -6.32 20.46
C LYS A 155 -11.19 -7.52 19.99
N THR A 156 -10.74 -8.71 20.40
CA THR A 156 -11.47 -9.96 20.25
C THR A 156 -11.18 -10.86 21.45
N PHE A 157 -11.76 -12.05 21.51
CA PHE A 157 -11.60 -12.97 22.62
C PHE A 157 -11.23 -14.36 22.12
N GLN A 158 -10.40 -15.07 22.90
CA GLN A 158 -10.06 -16.45 22.63
C GLN A 158 -10.83 -17.37 23.59
N GLY A 159 -11.45 -18.42 23.05
CA GLY A 159 -12.22 -19.37 23.86
C GLY A 159 -13.70 -19.01 23.98
N VAL A 160 -14.37 -19.55 25.02
CA VAL A 160 -15.82 -19.48 25.16
C VAL A 160 -16.31 -18.36 26.09
N THR A 161 -15.40 -17.69 26.80
CA THR A 161 -15.73 -16.60 27.73
C THR A 161 -15.13 -15.29 27.25
N GLU A 162 -15.93 -14.22 27.37
CA GLU A 162 -15.51 -12.85 27.07
C GLU A 162 -15.08 -12.17 28.37
N ASP A 163 -13.87 -12.45 28.82
CA ASP A 163 -13.27 -11.85 30.01
C ASP A 163 -11.89 -11.26 29.70
N THR A 164 -11.34 -10.51 30.65
CA THR A 164 -10.04 -9.83 30.48
C THR A 164 -8.87 -10.81 30.31
N LYS A 165 -9.00 -12.06 30.67
CA LYS A 165 -7.96 -13.07 30.51
C LYS A 165 -7.95 -13.70 29.13
N SER A 166 -9.11 -13.66 28.47
CA SER A 166 -9.30 -14.17 27.10
C SER A 166 -9.18 -13.08 26.03
N GLU A 167 -8.97 -11.82 26.42
CA GLU A 167 -8.85 -10.67 25.50
C GLU A 167 -7.63 -10.79 24.61
N LEU A 168 -7.85 -10.64 23.31
CA LEU A 168 -6.82 -10.56 22.26
C LEU A 168 -7.04 -9.30 21.44
N TYR A 169 -6.03 -8.97 20.63
CA TYR A 169 -6.09 -7.87 19.70
C TYR A 169 -5.82 -8.36 18.27
N LEU A 170 -6.52 -7.79 17.29
CA LEU A 170 -6.09 -7.86 15.91
C LEU A 170 -4.89 -6.91 15.73
N ARG A 171 -3.78 -7.41 15.18
CA ARG A 171 -2.55 -6.62 15.08
C ARG A 171 -2.79 -5.30 14.31
N PRO A 172 -2.35 -4.16 14.85
CA PRO A 172 -2.46 -2.86 14.17
C PRO A 172 -1.33 -2.59 13.17
N GLU A 173 -0.27 -3.41 13.21
CA GLU A 173 0.90 -3.36 12.33
C GLU A 173 1.58 -4.73 12.24
N THR A 174 2.39 -4.93 11.20
CA THR A 174 3.15 -6.16 11.00
C THR A 174 4.53 -6.13 11.67
N ALA A 175 5.03 -4.95 12.03
CA ALA A 175 6.38 -4.74 12.60
C ALA A 175 6.63 -5.57 13.86
N GLN A 176 5.71 -5.58 14.82
CA GLN A 176 5.92 -6.28 16.10
C GLN A 176 6.08 -7.79 15.95
N GLY A 177 5.43 -8.39 14.93
CA GLY A 177 5.63 -9.79 14.57
C GLY A 177 7.07 -10.07 14.12
N ILE A 178 7.73 -9.09 13.52
CA ILE A 178 9.14 -9.18 13.12
C ILE A 178 10.05 -9.07 14.35
N PHE A 179 9.84 -8.06 15.20
CA PHE A 179 10.69 -7.86 16.39
C PHE A 179 10.69 -9.06 17.32
N VAL A 180 9.52 -9.64 17.64
CA VAL A 180 9.45 -10.81 18.52
C VAL A 180 10.08 -12.07 17.91
N ASN A 181 10.22 -12.12 16.58
CA ASN A 181 10.87 -13.23 15.87
C ASN A 181 12.34 -12.97 15.51
N PHE A 182 12.91 -11.82 15.85
CA PHE A 182 14.28 -11.46 15.50
C PHE A 182 15.29 -12.56 15.85
N LYS A 183 15.29 -13.07 17.10
CA LYS A 183 16.19 -14.16 17.54
C LYS A 183 15.96 -15.46 16.78
N ASN A 184 14.70 -15.80 16.49
CA ASN A 184 14.36 -17.00 15.74
C ASN A 184 14.93 -16.96 14.33
N VAL A 185 14.72 -15.82 13.64
CA VAL A 185 15.22 -15.60 12.28
C VAL A 185 16.75 -15.58 12.25
N LEU A 186 17.38 -14.84 13.13
CA LEU A 186 18.84 -14.75 13.22
C LEU A 186 19.47 -16.15 13.41
N ARG A 187 18.93 -16.93 14.36
CA ARG A 187 19.43 -18.29 14.66
C ARG A 187 19.25 -19.26 13.50
N THR A 188 18.08 -19.24 12.86
CA THR A 188 17.72 -20.24 11.84
C THR A 188 18.35 -19.94 10.47
N THR A 189 18.53 -18.67 10.16
CA THR A 189 19.15 -18.24 8.89
C THR A 189 20.68 -18.13 8.95
N ARG A 190 21.25 -18.10 10.15
CA ARG A 190 22.70 -17.87 10.39
C ARG A 190 23.23 -16.60 9.75
N ARG A 191 22.36 -15.59 9.57
CA ARG A 191 22.76 -14.33 8.96
C ARG A 191 23.52 -13.47 9.96
N LYS A 192 24.39 -12.61 9.44
CA LYS A 192 25.04 -11.55 10.19
C LYS A 192 24.34 -10.22 9.92
N LEU A 193 24.58 -9.24 10.81
CA LEU A 193 24.17 -7.88 10.54
C LEU A 193 25.07 -7.23 9.46
N PRO A 194 24.53 -6.37 8.58
CA PRO A 194 23.13 -5.94 8.55
C PRO A 194 22.21 -7.02 8.00
N MET A 195 20.98 -7.08 8.51
CA MET A 195 19.97 -8.05 8.10
C MET A 195 18.57 -7.45 8.15
N GLY A 196 17.81 -7.62 7.08
CA GLY A 196 16.40 -7.24 7.03
C GLY A 196 15.46 -8.43 7.14
N ILE A 197 14.33 -8.22 7.80
CA ILE A 197 13.22 -9.18 7.86
C ILE A 197 11.99 -8.47 7.32
N GLY A 198 11.46 -8.94 6.20
CA GLY A 198 10.29 -8.35 5.55
C GLY A 198 9.05 -9.20 5.70
N GLN A 199 7.91 -8.54 5.81
CA GLN A 199 6.61 -9.16 5.89
C GLN A 199 5.58 -8.42 5.05
N VAL A 200 4.73 -9.18 4.35
CA VAL A 200 3.49 -8.70 3.76
C VAL A 200 2.35 -9.34 4.55
N GLY A 201 1.46 -8.54 5.10
CA GLY A 201 0.37 -9.10 5.91
C GLY A 201 -0.72 -8.11 6.26
N LYS A 202 -1.88 -8.65 6.64
CA LYS A 202 -3.02 -7.87 7.09
C LYS A 202 -2.77 -7.22 8.43
N SER A 203 -3.24 -5.97 8.55
CA SER A 203 -3.28 -5.18 9.77
C SER A 203 -4.66 -4.51 9.92
N PHE A 204 -5.01 -4.14 11.14
CA PHE A 204 -6.35 -3.70 11.49
C PHE A 204 -6.27 -2.47 12.40
N ARG A 205 -6.88 -1.37 11.99
CA ARG A 205 -7.00 -0.16 12.81
C ARG A 205 -8.44 0.31 12.84
N ASN A 206 -9.00 0.42 14.02
CA ASN A 206 -10.39 0.86 14.20
C ASN A 206 -10.50 2.38 13.96
N GLU A 207 -10.17 2.80 12.74
CA GLU A 207 -10.16 4.19 12.32
C GLU A 207 -11.52 4.87 12.56
N ILE A 208 -11.48 6.05 13.14
CA ILE A 208 -12.68 6.83 13.47
C ILE A 208 -13.19 7.59 12.26
N THR A 209 -12.26 8.14 11.46
CA THR A 209 -12.55 8.88 10.24
C THR A 209 -11.90 8.20 9.02
N PRO A 210 -12.31 6.97 8.68
CA PRO A 210 -11.83 6.35 7.46
C PRO A 210 -12.34 7.14 6.25
N GLY A 211 -11.59 7.11 5.13
CA GLY A 211 -12.00 7.89 3.97
C GLY A 211 -11.05 7.80 2.79
N ASN A 212 -11.41 8.55 1.76
CA ASN A 212 -10.64 8.62 0.53
C ASN A 212 -10.40 7.23 -0.11
N PHE A 213 -11.49 6.45 -0.22
CA PHE A 213 -11.48 5.12 -0.84
C PHE A 213 -10.50 4.17 -0.14
N LEU A 214 -9.46 3.66 -0.81
CA LEU A 214 -8.45 2.74 -0.25
C LEU A 214 -7.38 3.44 0.59
N PHE A 215 -7.39 4.77 0.68
CA PHE A 215 -6.34 5.52 1.35
C PHE A 215 -6.33 5.31 2.87
N ARG A 216 -7.54 5.30 3.51
CA ARG A 216 -7.68 5.08 4.96
C ARG A 216 -8.83 4.13 5.23
N ILE A 217 -8.51 2.89 5.45
CA ILE A 217 -9.42 1.77 5.67
C ILE A 217 -9.09 1.05 6.97
N ARG A 218 -10.05 0.29 7.52
CA ARG A 218 -9.88 -0.39 8.83
C ARG A 218 -9.16 -1.71 8.74
N GLU A 219 -9.29 -2.42 7.63
CA GLU A 219 -8.58 -3.66 7.31
C GLU A 219 -7.73 -3.41 6.06
N PHE A 220 -6.43 -3.55 6.17
CA PHE A 220 -5.48 -3.25 5.09
C PHE A 220 -4.30 -4.22 5.10
N GLU A 221 -3.48 -4.21 4.07
CA GLU A 221 -2.21 -4.93 4.05
C GLU A 221 -1.04 -3.96 4.15
N GLN A 222 -0.05 -4.33 4.96
CA GLN A 222 1.25 -3.66 5.02
C GLN A 222 2.32 -4.51 4.34
N MET A 223 3.30 -3.83 3.79
CA MET A 223 4.57 -4.38 3.32
C MET A 223 5.65 -3.68 4.11
N GLU A 224 6.20 -4.34 5.13
CA GLU A 224 7.16 -3.78 6.07
C GLU A 224 8.48 -4.54 6.03
N LEU A 225 9.56 -3.80 6.14
CA LEU A 225 10.91 -4.33 6.31
C LEU A 225 11.50 -3.73 7.57
N GLU A 226 11.90 -4.58 8.52
CA GLU A 226 12.70 -4.19 9.66
C GLU A 226 14.15 -4.53 9.36
N PHE A 227 14.95 -3.50 9.10
CA PHE A 227 16.35 -3.65 8.72
C PHE A 227 17.26 -3.38 9.91
N PHE A 228 17.83 -4.45 10.45
CA PHE A 228 18.70 -4.42 11.63
C PHE A 228 20.15 -4.16 11.25
N CYS A 229 20.77 -3.20 11.91
CA CYS A 229 22.15 -2.79 11.65
C CYS A 229 22.92 -2.49 12.95
N LYS A 230 24.23 -2.30 12.80
CA LYS A 230 25.10 -1.88 13.91
C LYS A 230 24.78 -0.43 14.29
N PRO A 231 24.64 -0.11 15.59
CA PRO A 231 24.53 1.28 16.05
C PRO A 231 25.65 2.16 15.48
N GLY A 232 25.30 3.34 14.99
CA GLY A 232 26.20 4.27 14.32
C GLY A 232 26.28 4.11 12.80
N THR A 233 25.74 3.03 12.22
CA THR A 233 25.58 2.85 10.77
C THR A 233 24.14 3.09 10.30
N ASP A 234 23.24 3.31 11.22
CA ASP A 234 21.81 3.49 11.04
C ASP A 234 21.45 4.59 10.03
N MET A 235 22.08 5.78 10.15
CA MET A 235 21.81 6.89 9.25
C MET A 235 22.30 6.67 7.80
N GLU A 236 23.29 5.81 7.58
CA GLU A 236 23.70 5.42 6.23
C GLU A 236 22.65 4.51 5.62
N TRP A 237 22.14 3.52 6.38
CA TRP A 237 21.08 2.64 5.96
C TRP A 237 19.74 3.36 5.79
N PHE A 238 19.44 4.35 6.64
CA PHE A 238 18.26 5.22 6.48
C PHE A 238 18.30 5.94 5.12
N LYS A 239 19.42 6.54 4.75
CA LYS A 239 19.58 7.18 3.44
C LYS A 239 19.47 6.18 2.28
N TYR A 240 20.05 4.99 2.45
CA TYR A 240 19.96 3.93 1.45
C TYR A 240 18.51 3.51 1.20
N TRP A 241 17.76 3.19 2.26
CA TRP A 241 16.38 2.76 2.13
C TRP A 241 15.46 3.86 1.61
N ARG A 242 15.67 5.09 2.02
CA ARG A 242 14.97 6.26 1.49
C ARG A 242 15.11 6.38 -0.04
N ALA A 243 16.31 6.24 -0.57
CA ALA A 243 16.58 6.27 -2.00
C ALA A 243 16.02 5.02 -2.71
N PHE A 244 16.18 3.84 -2.12
CA PHE A 244 15.71 2.58 -2.67
C PHE A 244 14.18 2.52 -2.80
N CYS A 245 13.46 2.98 -1.78
CA CYS A 245 12.00 3.04 -1.81
C CYS A 245 11.46 3.99 -2.88
N LYS A 246 12.08 5.17 -3.03
CA LYS A 246 11.72 6.11 -4.11
C LYS A 246 12.01 5.50 -5.50
N ASP A 247 13.18 4.89 -5.69
CA ASP A 247 13.56 4.25 -6.96
C ASP A 247 12.58 3.13 -7.35
N TRP A 248 12.11 2.33 -6.37
CA TRP A 248 11.12 1.28 -6.60
C TRP A 248 9.81 1.84 -7.17
N LEU A 249 9.30 2.96 -6.65
CA LEU A 249 8.10 3.62 -7.16
C LEU A 249 8.30 4.14 -8.59
N LEU A 250 9.44 4.78 -8.85
CA LEU A 250 9.76 5.34 -10.18
C LEU A 250 9.90 4.23 -11.24
N ARG A 251 10.57 3.14 -10.91
CA ARG A 251 10.71 1.98 -11.82
C ARG A 251 9.38 1.33 -12.17
N LEU A 252 8.41 1.37 -11.26
CA LEU A 252 7.05 0.89 -11.51
C LEU A 252 6.15 1.94 -12.18
N GLY A 253 6.74 2.98 -12.76
CA GLY A 253 6.05 3.96 -13.59
C GLY A 253 5.37 5.10 -12.83
N MET A 254 5.67 5.28 -11.55
CA MET A 254 5.18 6.44 -10.81
C MET A 254 5.85 7.72 -11.33
N ASN A 255 5.08 8.77 -11.59
CA ASN A 255 5.61 10.04 -12.06
C ASN A 255 6.39 10.74 -10.93
N GLU A 256 7.62 11.14 -11.20
CA GLU A 256 8.47 11.80 -10.21
C GLU A 256 7.89 13.13 -9.70
N GLU A 257 7.23 13.88 -10.55
CA GLU A 257 6.53 15.15 -10.21
C GLU A 257 5.35 14.94 -9.25
N SER A 258 4.84 13.71 -9.16
CA SER A 258 3.77 13.32 -8.26
C SER A 258 4.28 12.78 -6.91
N LEU A 259 5.61 12.75 -6.73
CA LEU A 259 6.26 12.28 -5.50
C LEU A 259 7.01 13.41 -4.84
N ARG A 260 6.98 13.45 -3.50
CA ARG A 260 7.90 14.28 -2.72
C ARG A 260 8.40 13.55 -1.49
N LEU A 261 9.57 13.92 -1.02
CA LEU A 261 10.12 13.47 0.25
C LEU A 261 9.83 14.55 1.29
N ARG A 262 9.27 14.16 2.43
CA ARG A 262 9.00 15.03 3.57
C ARG A 262 9.73 14.49 4.79
N ASP A 263 10.78 15.18 5.19
CA ASP A 263 11.48 14.87 6.43
C ASP A 263 10.68 15.44 7.61
N HIS A 264 10.52 14.63 8.67
CA HIS A 264 9.87 15.08 9.90
C HIS A 264 10.76 16.05 10.66
N SER A 265 10.17 17.12 11.19
CA SER A 265 10.86 18.02 12.10
C SER A 265 11.13 17.32 13.46
N PRO A 266 12.08 17.81 14.27
CA PRO A 266 12.33 17.21 15.59
C PRO A 266 11.08 17.12 16.48
N GLU A 267 10.13 18.03 16.32
CA GLU A 267 8.87 18.09 17.09
C GLU A 267 7.86 17.03 16.61
N GLU A 268 7.95 16.60 15.35
CA GLU A 268 7.09 15.56 14.77
C GLU A 268 7.62 14.14 15.02
N LEU A 269 8.92 14.00 15.35
CA LEU A 269 9.51 12.68 15.54
C LEU A 269 8.85 11.95 16.70
N CYS A 270 8.48 10.68 16.44
CA CYS A 270 8.13 9.78 17.53
C CYS A 270 9.31 9.68 18.50
N PHE A 271 9.01 9.52 19.79
CA PHE A 271 10.02 9.49 20.88
C PHE A 271 11.09 8.40 20.73
N TYR A 272 10.83 7.39 19.92
CA TYR A 272 11.76 6.30 19.59
C TYR A 272 12.53 6.51 18.29
N SER A 273 12.20 7.52 17.49
CA SER A 273 12.80 7.74 16.17
C SER A 273 13.88 8.79 16.21
N LYS A 274 15.01 8.49 15.56
CA LYS A 274 16.12 9.43 15.34
C LYS A 274 15.94 10.24 14.05
N GLY A 275 15.15 9.73 13.12
CA GLY A 275 14.80 10.38 11.86
C GLY A 275 13.67 9.65 11.17
N THR A 276 12.76 10.38 10.56
CA THR A 276 11.66 9.85 9.76
C THR A 276 11.52 10.67 8.48
N THR A 277 11.32 9.98 7.36
CA THR A 277 10.99 10.60 6.08
C THR A 277 9.76 9.92 5.52
N ASP A 278 8.76 10.69 5.11
CA ASP A 278 7.66 10.20 4.32
C ASP A 278 7.96 10.35 2.83
N ILE A 279 7.60 9.35 2.04
CA ILE A 279 7.43 9.51 0.61
C ILE A 279 5.94 9.75 0.39
N GLU A 280 5.58 10.94 -0.07
CA GLU A 280 4.21 11.32 -0.33
C GLU A 280 3.90 11.33 -1.82
N PHE A 281 2.65 10.99 -2.15
CA PHE A 281 2.10 11.05 -3.50
C PHE A 281 1.00 12.12 -3.59
N LYS A 282 0.96 12.80 -4.72
CA LYS A 282 -0.07 13.80 -5.02
C LYS A 282 -1.34 13.14 -5.56
N PHE A 283 -2.20 12.71 -4.63
CA PHE A 283 -3.53 12.20 -4.96
C PHE A 283 -4.45 13.33 -5.49
N PRO A 284 -5.60 13.01 -6.12
CA PRO A 284 -6.59 14.03 -6.51
C PRO A 284 -7.13 14.87 -5.33
N PHE A 285 -7.07 14.33 -4.10
CA PHE A 285 -7.48 15.05 -2.88
C PHE A 285 -6.32 15.78 -2.18
N GLY A 286 -5.11 15.75 -2.73
CA GLY A 286 -3.92 16.41 -2.17
C GLY A 286 -2.78 15.44 -1.87
N TRP A 287 -1.74 15.95 -1.20
CA TRP A 287 -0.60 15.14 -0.80
C TRP A 287 -0.97 14.14 0.29
N GLY A 288 -0.54 12.91 0.12
CA GLY A 288 -0.75 11.84 1.09
C GLY A 288 0.45 10.92 1.17
N GLU A 289 0.75 10.50 2.39
CA GLU A 289 1.84 9.58 2.70
C GLU A 289 1.62 8.22 2.01
N LEU A 290 2.64 7.73 1.33
CA LEU A 290 2.71 6.37 0.80
C LEU A 290 3.59 5.49 1.67
N TRP A 291 4.77 5.99 2.02
CA TRP A 291 5.83 5.24 2.66
C TRP A 291 6.39 6.02 3.82
N GLY A 292 6.44 5.43 4.99
CA GLY A 292 7.22 5.92 6.11
C GLY A 292 8.56 5.18 6.16
N ILE A 293 9.66 5.92 6.22
CA ILE A 293 10.98 5.36 6.48
C ILE A 293 11.45 5.95 7.80
N ALA A 294 11.65 5.11 8.83
CA ALA A 294 12.00 5.55 10.17
C ALA A 294 13.28 4.87 10.67
N ASP A 295 14.17 5.63 11.29
CA ASP A 295 15.22 5.08 12.13
C ASP A 295 14.66 4.92 13.54
N ARG A 296 14.29 3.70 13.91
CA ARG A 296 13.66 3.33 15.19
C ARG A 296 14.66 3.09 16.31
N THR A 297 15.95 3.23 16.03
CA THR A 297 17.05 2.92 16.97
C THR A 297 16.94 1.46 17.50
N ASP A 298 17.25 1.22 18.75
CA ASP A 298 17.12 -0.07 19.42
C ASP A 298 15.81 -0.19 20.23
N TYR A 299 14.90 0.76 20.09
CA TYR A 299 13.73 0.91 20.96
C TYR A 299 12.90 -0.37 21.07
N ASP A 300 12.42 -0.92 19.96
CA ASP A 300 11.50 -2.07 19.98
C ASP A 300 12.16 -3.31 20.57
N LEU A 301 13.41 -3.61 20.19
CA LEU A 301 14.14 -4.75 20.75
C LEU A 301 14.37 -4.59 22.24
N LYS A 302 14.67 -3.38 22.73
CA LYS A 302 14.77 -3.09 24.18
C LYS A 302 13.45 -3.29 24.89
N GLN A 303 12.35 -2.78 24.34
CA GLN A 303 11.03 -2.97 24.95
C GLN A 303 10.69 -4.46 25.11
N HIS A 304 10.88 -5.24 24.05
CA HIS A 304 10.65 -6.68 24.13
C HIS A 304 11.62 -7.39 25.09
N MET A 305 12.88 -6.98 25.14
CA MET A 305 13.86 -7.51 26.07
C MET A 305 13.46 -7.21 27.53
N GLU A 306 13.05 -5.98 27.82
CA GLU A 306 12.65 -5.56 29.16
C GLU A 306 11.38 -6.26 29.65
N HIS A 307 10.40 -6.45 28.77
CA HIS A 307 9.14 -7.11 29.13
C HIS A 307 9.26 -8.64 29.19
N SER A 308 9.89 -9.25 28.19
CA SER A 308 10.00 -10.71 28.11
C SER A 308 11.11 -11.31 28.98
N LYS A 309 12.09 -10.49 29.40
CA LYS A 309 13.35 -10.90 30.04
C LYS A 309 14.26 -11.76 29.13
N GLU A 310 13.96 -11.81 27.83
CA GLU A 310 14.78 -12.48 26.84
C GLU A 310 15.91 -11.55 26.36
N ASP A 311 17.12 -12.07 26.18
CA ASP A 311 18.28 -11.31 25.69
C ASP A 311 18.21 -11.14 24.17
N PHE A 312 18.01 -9.91 23.66
CA PHE A 312 18.02 -9.54 22.25
C PHE A 312 19.35 -8.96 21.79
N THR A 313 20.41 -9.04 22.60
CA THR A 313 21.74 -8.57 22.18
C THR A 313 22.30 -9.43 21.04
N TYR A 314 22.98 -8.77 20.13
CA TYR A 314 23.76 -9.38 19.05
C TYR A 314 25.23 -9.40 19.44
N LEU A 315 25.89 -10.56 19.28
CA LEU A 315 27.33 -10.70 19.41
C LEU A 315 27.94 -10.65 18.00
N ASP A 316 28.68 -9.61 17.70
CA ASP A 316 29.51 -9.55 16.53
C ASP A 316 30.73 -10.47 16.71
N GLN A 317 30.74 -11.58 15.99
CA GLN A 317 31.79 -12.60 16.09
C GLN A 317 33.15 -12.13 15.56
N GLU A 318 33.18 -11.08 14.73
CA GLU A 318 34.42 -10.56 14.16
C GLU A 318 35.11 -9.60 15.12
N THR A 319 34.33 -8.78 15.83
CA THR A 319 34.85 -7.78 16.77
C THR A 319 34.78 -8.21 18.23
N GLY A 320 33.94 -9.21 18.55
CA GLY A 320 33.61 -9.60 19.93
C GLY A 320 32.70 -8.62 20.68
N GLU A 321 32.21 -7.58 20.00
CA GLU A 321 31.35 -6.56 20.57
C GLU A 321 29.92 -7.06 20.74
N LYS A 322 29.28 -6.72 21.86
CA LYS A 322 27.85 -6.99 22.11
C LYS A 322 27.08 -5.68 22.08
N PHE A 323 25.97 -5.67 21.35
CA PHE A 323 25.07 -4.52 21.29
C PHE A 323 23.64 -4.96 20.96
N ILE A 324 22.66 -4.09 21.22
CA ILE A 324 21.32 -4.24 20.70
C ILE A 324 21.29 -3.60 19.32
N PRO A 325 20.89 -4.31 18.25
CA PRO A 325 20.83 -3.74 16.91
C PRO A 325 19.92 -2.52 16.82
N TYR A 326 20.31 -1.55 15.99
CA TYR A 326 19.40 -0.49 15.55
C TYR A 326 18.54 -1.00 14.38
N CYS A 327 17.36 -0.44 14.23
CA CYS A 327 16.40 -0.82 13.20
C CYS A 327 16.07 0.38 12.32
N VAL A 328 16.16 0.20 11.00
CA VAL A 328 15.61 1.12 10.01
C VAL A 328 14.41 0.44 9.36
N GLU A 329 13.27 1.09 9.43
CA GLU A 329 11.97 0.57 8.99
C GLU A 329 11.47 1.32 7.75
N PRO A 330 11.50 0.74 6.55
CA PRO A 330 10.62 1.13 5.45
C PRO A 330 9.26 0.44 5.59
N SER A 331 8.20 1.20 5.86
CA SER A 331 6.83 0.71 6.02
C SER A 331 5.89 1.29 4.95
N LEU A 332 5.18 0.43 4.24
CA LEU A 332 4.31 0.76 3.12
C LEU A 332 2.94 0.11 3.26
N GLY A 333 1.88 0.91 3.14
CA GLY A 333 0.52 0.40 3.00
C GLY A 333 0.25 -0.11 1.59
N CYS A 334 0.04 -1.42 1.42
CA CYS A 334 -0.21 -2.03 0.12
C CYS A 334 -1.44 -1.45 -0.58
N ASP A 335 -2.55 -1.27 0.15
CA ASP A 335 -3.79 -0.72 -0.40
C ASP A 335 -3.62 0.74 -0.83
N ARG A 336 -2.87 1.50 -0.04
CA ARG A 336 -2.59 2.92 -0.31
C ARG A 336 -1.71 3.11 -1.54
N VAL A 337 -0.64 2.31 -1.70
CA VAL A 337 0.21 2.38 -2.89
C VAL A 337 -0.50 1.83 -4.13
N ALA A 338 -1.37 0.82 -3.99
CA ALA A 338 -2.22 0.35 -5.07
C ALA A 338 -3.13 1.47 -5.57
N LEU A 339 -3.76 2.23 -4.66
CA LEU A 339 -4.53 3.42 -5.03
C LEU A 339 -3.66 4.46 -5.75
N ALA A 340 -2.44 4.72 -5.27
CA ALA A 340 -1.54 5.67 -5.90
C ALA A 340 -1.16 5.26 -7.33
N PHE A 341 -0.87 3.97 -7.58
CA PHE A 341 -0.63 3.46 -8.92
C PHE A 341 -1.85 3.63 -9.84
N LEU A 342 -3.07 3.35 -9.34
CA LEU A 342 -4.30 3.57 -10.11
C LEU A 342 -4.51 5.06 -10.43
N CYS A 343 -4.29 5.95 -9.46
CA CYS A 343 -4.38 7.40 -9.67
C CYS A 343 -3.33 7.90 -10.67
N ASN A 344 -2.12 7.39 -10.58
CA ASN A 344 -1.04 7.75 -11.50
C ASN A 344 -1.33 7.27 -12.93
N ALA A 345 -1.83 6.04 -13.06
CA ALA A 345 -2.06 5.38 -14.35
C ALA A 345 -3.31 5.86 -15.09
N TYR A 346 -4.32 6.40 -14.38
CA TYR A 346 -5.58 6.81 -15.00
C TYR A 346 -5.38 8.00 -15.95
N ASP A 347 -5.89 7.88 -17.17
CA ASP A 347 -5.95 9.00 -18.13
C ASP A 347 -7.20 8.93 -19.02
N GLU A 348 -7.58 10.09 -19.59
CA GLU A 348 -8.62 10.25 -20.61
C GLU A 348 -7.99 10.96 -21.81
N GLU A 349 -7.70 10.20 -22.84
CA GLU A 349 -7.02 10.68 -24.06
C GLU A 349 -8.01 10.95 -25.18
N GLU A 350 -7.93 12.11 -25.79
CA GLU A 350 -8.63 12.41 -27.05
C GLU A 350 -7.76 11.91 -28.23
N ILE A 351 -8.22 10.86 -28.89
CA ILE A 351 -7.49 10.21 -30.00
C ILE A 351 -7.94 10.72 -31.38
N ALA A 352 -9.14 11.31 -31.45
CA ALA A 352 -9.66 12.05 -32.58
C ALA A 352 -10.71 13.03 -32.09
N GLU A 353 -11.11 13.99 -32.92
CA GLU A 353 -12.16 14.96 -32.58
C GLU A 353 -13.46 14.26 -32.12
N GLY A 354 -13.79 14.43 -30.83
CA GLY A 354 -14.96 13.81 -30.23
C GLY A 354 -14.81 12.32 -29.88
N ASP A 355 -13.65 11.70 -30.07
CA ASP A 355 -13.36 10.31 -29.68
C ASP A 355 -12.33 10.28 -28.56
N THR A 356 -12.81 10.05 -27.33
CA THR A 356 -11.99 9.94 -26.12
C THR A 356 -11.89 8.48 -25.67
N ARG A 357 -10.69 8.02 -25.30
CA ARG A 357 -10.49 6.74 -24.62
C ARG A 357 -10.12 6.95 -23.15
N THR A 358 -10.65 6.11 -22.29
CA THR A 358 -10.16 5.95 -20.92
C THR A 358 -9.08 4.87 -20.94
N VAL A 359 -7.97 5.12 -20.28
CA VAL A 359 -6.84 4.19 -20.21
C VAL A 359 -6.21 4.18 -18.84
N LEU A 360 -5.76 2.99 -18.42
CA LEU A 360 -4.89 2.83 -17.26
C LEU A 360 -3.46 2.50 -17.75
N HIS A 361 -2.57 3.47 -17.69
CA HIS A 361 -1.15 3.32 -18.03
C HIS A 361 -0.36 2.61 -16.92
N LEU A 362 -0.83 1.43 -16.51
CA LEU A 362 -0.14 0.62 -15.51
C LEU A 362 1.18 0.08 -16.09
N HIS A 363 2.23 0.11 -15.27
CA HIS A 363 3.45 -0.62 -15.62
C HIS A 363 3.10 -2.08 -15.93
N PRO A 364 3.65 -2.71 -16.98
CA PRO A 364 3.30 -4.07 -17.36
C PRO A 364 3.45 -5.10 -16.25
N GLU A 365 4.43 -4.95 -15.35
CA GLU A 365 4.59 -5.80 -14.16
C GLU A 365 3.39 -5.70 -13.21
N LEU A 366 2.73 -4.55 -13.12
CA LEU A 366 1.58 -4.33 -12.23
C LEU A 366 0.24 -4.71 -12.87
N ALA A 367 0.14 -4.68 -14.21
CA ALA A 367 -1.10 -4.95 -14.92
C ALA A 367 -1.72 -6.30 -14.52
N PRO A 368 -3.05 -6.36 -14.25
CA PRO A 368 -3.75 -7.59 -13.93
C PRO A 368 -3.54 -8.68 -14.97
N TYR A 369 -3.88 -8.39 -16.21
CA TYR A 369 -3.54 -9.22 -17.36
C TYR A 369 -2.28 -8.68 -18.04
N LYS A 370 -1.36 -9.58 -18.39
CA LYS A 370 -0.14 -9.21 -19.10
C LYS A 370 -0.40 -9.05 -20.60
N VAL A 371 -1.28 -9.86 -21.10
CA VAL A 371 -1.72 -9.86 -22.50
C VAL A 371 -3.21 -10.22 -22.60
N ALA A 372 -3.86 -9.72 -23.66
CA ALA A 372 -5.17 -10.17 -24.09
C ALA A 372 -5.06 -10.88 -25.43
N VAL A 373 -5.68 -12.04 -25.58
CA VAL A 373 -5.70 -12.85 -26.81
C VAL A 373 -7.04 -12.66 -27.52
N LEU A 374 -7.00 -12.04 -28.70
CA LEU A 374 -8.17 -11.50 -29.39
C LEU A 374 -8.26 -12.05 -30.83
N PRO A 375 -9.06 -13.09 -31.10
CA PRO A 375 -9.27 -13.55 -32.47
C PRO A 375 -10.03 -12.49 -33.28
N LEU A 376 -9.54 -12.12 -34.46
CA LEU A 376 -10.19 -11.12 -35.33
C LEU A 376 -11.58 -11.61 -35.80
N SER A 377 -11.74 -12.91 -35.95
CA SER A 377 -12.98 -13.58 -36.35
C SER A 377 -13.16 -14.87 -35.56
N LYS A 378 -14.40 -15.28 -35.32
CA LYS A 378 -14.72 -16.58 -34.68
C LYS A 378 -14.13 -17.79 -35.41
N LYS A 379 -13.83 -17.69 -36.69
CA LYS A 379 -13.14 -18.75 -37.44
C LYS A 379 -11.72 -19.01 -36.93
N LEU A 380 -11.11 -17.99 -36.30
CA LEU A 380 -9.75 -18.03 -35.78
C LEU A 380 -9.72 -18.42 -34.27
N SER A 381 -10.90 -18.62 -33.65
CA SER A 381 -10.98 -18.97 -32.20
C SER A 381 -10.18 -20.22 -31.85
N PRO A 382 -10.16 -21.32 -32.63
CA PRO A 382 -9.35 -22.49 -32.27
C PRO A 382 -7.86 -22.18 -32.16
N LYS A 383 -7.30 -21.34 -33.05
CA LYS A 383 -5.91 -20.94 -33.01
C LYS A 383 -5.64 -19.97 -31.86
N ALA A 384 -6.58 -19.06 -31.59
CA ALA A 384 -6.47 -18.14 -30.47
C ALA A 384 -6.54 -18.87 -29.12
N GLU A 385 -7.39 -19.89 -28.96
CA GLU A 385 -7.49 -20.72 -27.77
C GLU A 385 -6.20 -21.52 -27.53
N GLU A 386 -5.56 -22.03 -28.60
CA GLU A 386 -4.25 -22.70 -28.51
C GLU A 386 -3.19 -21.74 -27.94
N ILE A 387 -3.11 -20.51 -28.48
CA ILE A 387 -2.16 -19.49 -28.03
C ILE A 387 -2.45 -19.08 -26.60
N TYR A 388 -3.72 -18.81 -26.26
CA TYR A 388 -4.16 -18.50 -24.90
C TYR A 388 -3.78 -19.61 -23.92
N THR A 389 -4.06 -20.88 -24.26
CA THR A 389 -3.77 -22.02 -23.40
C THR A 389 -2.27 -22.16 -23.12
N ASN A 390 -1.42 -21.82 -24.09
CA ASN A 390 0.02 -21.86 -23.90
C ASN A 390 0.50 -20.70 -23.02
N LEU A 391 0.09 -19.46 -23.32
CA LEU A 391 0.50 -18.27 -22.57
C LEU A 391 -0.03 -18.28 -21.13
N SER A 392 -1.25 -18.76 -20.91
CA SER A 392 -1.88 -18.80 -19.56
C SER A 392 -1.18 -19.74 -18.57
N LYS A 393 -0.30 -20.63 -19.02
CA LYS A 393 0.56 -21.43 -18.14
C LYS A 393 1.58 -20.57 -17.37
N LYS A 394 1.89 -19.39 -17.89
CA LYS A 394 2.94 -18.50 -17.36
C LYS A 394 2.44 -17.12 -16.95
N TYR A 395 1.46 -16.59 -17.66
CA TYR A 395 0.94 -15.23 -17.47
C TYR A 395 -0.55 -15.24 -17.18
N MET A 396 -1.03 -14.25 -16.43
CA MET A 396 -2.45 -13.93 -16.41
C MET A 396 -2.82 -13.30 -17.75
N CYS A 397 -3.69 -13.96 -18.48
CA CYS A 397 -4.14 -13.58 -19.82
C CYS A 397 -5.66 -13.36 -19.83
N GLU A 398 -6.14 -12.39 -20.61
CA GLU A 398 -7.55 -12.27 -21.00
C GLU A 398 -7.77 -12.96 -22.36
N TYR A 399 -8.98 -13.48 -22.56
CA TYR A 399 -9.46 -13.98 -23.84
C TYR A 399 -10.79 -13.35 -24.17
N ASP A 400 -10.89 -12.61 -25.28
CA ASP A 400 -12.12 -11.96 -25.68
C ASP A 400 -12.37 -12.07 -27.19
N GLU A 401 -13.52 -12.62 -27.55
CA GLU A 401 -14.01 -12.71 -28.93
C GLU A 401 -15.32 -11.93 -29.15
N ALA A 402 -15.78 -11.18 -28.14
CA ALA A 402 -17.09 -10.53 -28.16
C ALA A 402 -17.03 -9.10 -28.70
N GLY A 403 -17.68 -8.85 -29.83
CA GLY A 403 -17.79 -7.55 -30.47
C GLY A 403 -16.65 -7.25 -31.46
N SER A 404 -16.58 -6.01 -31.95
CA SER A 404 -15.52 -5.60 -32.87
C SER A 404 -14.16 -5.47 -32.18
N ILE A 405 -13.07 -5.68 -32.92
CA ILE A 405 -11.71 -5.62 -32.39
C ILE A 405 -11.42 -4.26 -31.74
N GLY A 406 -11.88 -3.15 -32.31
CA GLY A 406 -11.69 -1.81 -31.75
C GLY A 406 -12.37 -1.66 -30.37
N LYS A 407 -13.57 -2.24 -30.16
CA LYS A 407 -14.24 -2.22 -28.85
C LYS A 407 -13.49 -3.07 -27.82
N ARG A 408 -12.90 -4.19 -28.26
CA ARG A 408 -12.10 -5.04 -27.39
C ARG A 408 -10.81 -4.34 -26.97
N TYR A 409 -10.09 -3.68 -27.88
CA TYR A 409 -8.94 -2.84 -27.53
C TYR A 409 -9.29 -1.77 -26.49
N ARG A 410 -10.44 -1.10 -26.64
CA ARG A 410 -10.89 -0.09 -25.66
C ARG A 410 -11.15 -0.69 -24.28
N ARG A 411 -11.72 -1.90 -24.20
CA ARG A 411 -11.92 -2.58 -22.93
C ARG A 411 -10.58 -2.91 -22.25
N GLU A 412 -9.61 -3.37 -23.04
CA GLU A 412 -8.27 -3.68 -22.53
C GLU A 412 -7.50 -2.42 -22.11
N ASP A 413 -7.63 -1.32 -22.85
CA ASP A 413 -7.05 -0.03 -22.48
C ASP A 413 -7.59 0.44 -21.10
N GLU A 414 -8.91 0.34 -20.88
CA GLU A 414 -9.58 0.74 -19.63
C GLU A 414 -9.14 -0.08 -18.41
N ILE A 415 -8.83 -1.36 -18.59
CA ILE A 415 -8.39 -2.24 -17.51
C ILE A 415 -6.86 -2.35 -17.40
N GLY A 416 -6.14 -1.62 -18.23
CA GLY A 416 -4.70 -1.48 -18.15
C GLY A 416 -3.90 -2.67 -18.68
N THR A 417 -4.47 -3.53 -19.53
CA THR A 417 -3.74 -4.61 -20.22
C THR A 417 -2.72 -4.00 -21.18
N PRO A 418 -1.40 -4.23 -21.02
CA PRO A 418 -0.40 -3.52 -21.80
C PRO A 418 -0.34 -3.97 -23.25
N TYR A 419 -0.64 -5.23 -23.55
CA TYR A 419 -0.47 -5.80 -24.89
C TYR A 419 -1.68 -6.62 -25.31
N CYS A 420 -2.21 -6.33 -26.52
CA CYS A 420 -3.27 -7.12 -27.14
C CYS A 420 -2.71 -7.93 -28.29
N ILE A 421 -2.80 -9.25 -28.20
CA ILE A 421 -2.37 -10.22 -29.22
C ILE A 421 -3.57 -10.51 -30.11
N THR A 422 -3.54 -10.02 -31.34
CA THR A 422 -4.61 -10.25 -32.32
C THR A 422 -4.22 -11.38 -33.26
N ILE A 423 -5.08 -12.40 -33.32
CA ILE A 423 -4.98 -13.50 -34.27
C ILE A 423 -5.81 -13.11 -35.52
N ASP A 424 -5.16 -12.97 -36.64
CA ASP A 424 -5.72 -12.60 -37.93
C ASP A 424 -5.61 -13.72 -38.97
N PHE A 425 -6.12 -13.50 -40.18
CA PHE A 425 -6.12 -14.50 -41.24
C PHE A 425 -4.71 -14.83 -41.78
N GLU A 426 -3.75 -13.91 -41.63
CA GLU A 426 -2.35 -14.17 -42.04
C GLU A 426 -1.63 -15.03 -41.01
N THR A 427 -2.13 -15.13 -39.78
CA THR A 427 -1.53 -15.95 -38.73
C THR A 427 -1.37 -17.43 -39.13
N GLU A 428 -2.32 -17.96 -39.91
CA GLU A 428 -2.25 -19.33 -40.43
C GLU A 428 -1.17 -19.52 -41.51
N ASN A 429 -0.82 -18.43 -42.21
CA ASN A 429 0.15 -18.46 -43.31
C ASN A 429 1.59 -18.27 -42.81
N ASP A 430 1.80 -17.31 -41.89
CA ASP A 430 3.13 -16.86 -41.49
C ASP A 430 3.52 -17.26 -40.07
N ASN A 431 2.64 -17.97 -39.34
CA ASN A 431 2.80 -18.36 -37.94
C ASN A 431 3.15 -17.18 -37.02
N SER A 432 2.55 -16.02 -37.29
CA SER A 432 2.78 -14.80 -36.55
C SER A 432 1.45 -14.16 -36.10
N VAL A 433 1.49 -13.32 -35.08
CA VAL A 433 0.37 -12.57 -34.56
C VAL A 433 0.68 -11.08 -34.56
N THR A 434 -0.35 -10.26 -34.54
CA THR A 434 -0.21 -8.81 -34.38
C THR A 434 -0.34 -8.44 -32.91
N ILE A 435 0.65 -7.77 -32.35
CA ILE A 435 0.61 -7.26 -30.96
C ILE A 435 0.43 -5.75 -31.01
N ARG A 436 -0.63 -5.28 -30.35
CA ARG A 436 -0.88 -3.84 -30.15
C ARG A 436 -0.41 -3.43 -28.76
N ASP A 437 0.40 -2.40 -28.73
CA ASP A 437 0.81 -1.72 -27.50
C ASP A 437 -0.30 -0.76 -27.06
N ARG A 438 -0.68 -0.81 -25.76
CA ARG A 438 -1.73 0.02 -25.16
C ARG A 438 -1.38 1.51 -25.22
N ASP A 439 -0.14 1.85 -24.90
CA ASP A 439 0.28 3.23 -24.65
C ASP A 439 0.51 3.98 -25.97
N THR A 440 1.18 3.35 -26.92
CA THR A 440 1.48 3.95 -28.23
C THR A 440 0.42 3.67 -29.28
N MET A 441 -0.44 2.66 -29.09
CA MET A 441 -1.37 2.08 -30.07
C MET A 441 -0.67 1.49 -31.31
N GLU A 442 0.66 1.45 -31.33
CA GLU A 442 1.42 0.84 -32.41
C GLU A 442 1.22 -0.67 -32.44
N GLN A 443 1.36 -1.24 -33.63
CA GLN A 443 1.21 -2.68 -33.86
C GLN A 443 2.48 -3.25 -34.46
N VAL A 444 2.91 -4.38 -33.91
CA VAL A 444 4.07 -5.12 -34.40
C VAL A 444 3.69 -6.56 -34.70
N ARG A 445 4.33 -7.17 -35.71
CA ARG A 445 4.13 -8.58 -36.01
C ARG A 445 5.20 -9.42 -35.34
N VAL A 446 4.78 -10.43 -34.58
CA VAL A 446 5.67 -11.32 -33.80
C VAL A 446 5.33 -12.77 -34.08
N LYS A 447 6.35 -13.62 -34.28
CA LYS A 447 6.14 -15.07 -34.44
C LYS A 447 5.60 -15.68 -33.15
N ILE A 448 4.71 -16.66 -33.31
CA ILE A 448 4.10 -17.36 -32.16
C ILE A 448 5.17 -18.00 -31.27
N ASP A 449 6.21 -18.57 -31.86
CA ASP A 449 7.32 -19.21 -31.15
C ASP A 449 8.17 -18.22 -30.31
N ASP A 450 8.15 -16.94 -30.65
CA ASP A 450 8.90 -15.88 -29.97
C ASP A 450 8.06 -15.11 -28.92
N LEU A 451 6.74 -15.41 -28.80
CA LEU A 451 5.82 -14.67 -27.95
C LEU A 451 6.24 -14.61 -26.49
N GLU A 452 6.58 -15.74 -25.89
CA GLU A 452 6.97 -15.77 -24.47
C GLU A 452 8.21 -14.90 -24.21
N LYS A 453 9.22 -15.02 -25.08
CA LYS A 453 10.44 -14.22 -24.96
C LYS A 453 10.12 -12.72 -25.11
N TRP A 454 9.30 -12.37 -26.09
CA TRP A 454 8.89 -11.00 -26.34
C TRP A 454 8.15 -10.42 -25.12
N ILE A 455 7.20 -11.18 -24.53
CA ILE A 455 6.45 -10.78 -23.34
C ILE A 455 7.39 -10.60 -22.15
N ASP A 456 8.28 -11.56 -21.88
CA ASP A 456 9.24 -11.50 -20.77
C ASP A 456 10.10 -10.23 -20.83
N GLU A 457 10.59 -9.87 -22.03
CA GLU A 457 11.39 -8.67 -22.22
C GLU A 457 10.59 -7.37 -21.97
N LYS A 458 9.29 -7.39 -22.23
CA LYS A 458 8.41 -6.22 -22.09
C LYS A 458 7.84 -6.02 -20.69
N ILE A 459 7.66 -7.10 -19.93
CA ILE A 459 7.15 -7.01 -18.55
C ILE A 459 8.27 -6.93 -17.50
N ALA A 460 9.53 -7.02 -17.90
CA ALA A 460 10.67 -7.02 -16.99
C ALA A 460 10.73 -5.76 -16.12
N PHE A 461 11.02 -5.96 -14.82
CA PHE A 461 11.10 -4.91 -13.79
C PHE A 461 12.34 -5.09 -12.91
#